data_4b6eef70a858a5507dfd1e6ed0325344
#
_entry.id   4b6eef70a858a5507dfd1e6ed0325344
#
_cell.length_a   1.000
_cell.length_b   1.000
_cell.length_c   1.000
_cell.angle_alpha   90.00
_cell.angle_beta   90.00
_cell.angle_gamma   90.00
#
_symmetry.space_group_name_H-M   'P 1'
#
loop_
_entity.id
_entity.type
_entity.pdbx_description
1 polymer ?
#
loop_
_entity_poly.entity_id
_entity_poly.type
_entity_poly.pdbx_seq_one_letter_code
_entity_poly.pdbx_strand_id
1 'polypeptide(L)'
;GVVPPNNQGNATPFYNQANNGENPARDGVATEAELDRYTTEAIAQLSNGYIAFAGQRDDGFYADIQSIFDLLKLRNPGKDSQGGFNLHLMALEVPIAELGGDQQLAGVYATTSRRSIRVLNDKQDVKNNGPFVQVARQGNPLFNEGLVAIADKDLYSRTSPSSDGQLFRKYAETPELARLINLLVFNAPVAPETNRTDIAGIYIPDVIKVDLSTDKVRFAGGGTGNATNPDDAGFSRLSIFGGDVLKSNIQDPFKNGGFIPGGWPNGRRFGDDVVDIAVTALISDLRDPNNLIIRGPA
;
A
#
# COMPACT_ATOMS: atom_id res chain seq x y z
N GLY A 1 -19.23 -13.46 -9.04
CA GLY A 1 -19.06 -12.25 -9.83
C GLY A 1 -18.42 -12.54 -11.18
N VAL A 2 -18.52 -11.62 -12.09
CA VAL A 2 -17.81 -11.64 -13.37
C VAL A 2 -16.48 -10.90 -13.17
N VAL A 3 -15.42 -11.36 -13.82
CA VAL A 3 -14.14 -10.67 -13.85
C VAL A 3 -13.80 -10.27 -15.28
N PRO A 4 -13.06 -9.17 -15.50
CA PRO A 4 -12.59 -8.83 -16.82
C PRO A 4 -11.73 -9.96 -17.41
N PRO A 5 -11.84 -10.25 -18.71
CA PRO A 5 -10.96 -11.22 -19.35
C PRO A 5 -9.51 -10.69 -19.33
N ASN A 6 -8.55 -11.60 -19.27
CA ASN A 6 -7.17 -11.20 -19.46
C ASN A 6 -6.85 -10.92 -20.94
N ASN A 7 -5.77 -10.21 -21.21
CA ASN A 7 -5.41 -9.73 -22.54
C ASN A 7 -4.46 -10.66 -23.32
N GLN A 8 -4.42 -11.95 -23.01
CA GLN A 8 -3.45 -12.87 -23.61
C GLN A 8 -3.93 -13.47 -24.96
N GLY A 9 -5.21 -13.38 -25.27
CA GLY A 9 -5.78 -13.95 -26.48
C GLY A 9 -6.09 -12.89 -27.53
N ASN A 10 -5.72 -13.14 -28.77
CA ASN A 10 -6.05 -12.26 -29.91
C ASN A 10 -7.57 -12.09 -30.11
N ALA A 11 -8.35 -13.05 -29.66
CA ALA A 11 -9.81 -13.04 -29.78
C ALA A 11 -10.49 -12.23 -28.66
N THR A 12 -9.76 -11.77 -27.66
CA THR A 12 -10.36 -10.94 -26.61
C THR A 12 -10.65 -9.55 -27.15
N PRO A 13 -11.93 -9.15 -27.26
CA PRO A 13 -12.30 -7.86 -27.81
C PRO A 13 -11.63 -6.71 -27.03
N PHE A 14 -11.32 -5.62 -27.72
CA PHE A 14 -10.74 -4.38 -27.21
C PHE A 14 -9.29 -4.46 -26.71
N TYR A 15 -8.71 -5.67 -26.56
CA TYR A 15 -7.29 -5.83 -26.25
C TYR A 15 -6.47 -6.06 -27.51
N ASN A 16 -5.33 -5.38 -27.63
CA ASN A 16 -4.30 -5.62 -28.66
C ASN A 16 -4.81 -5.63 -30.11
N GLN A 17 -5.84 -4.87 -30.41
CA GLN A 17 -6.49 -4.93 -31.71
C GLN A 17 -5.61 -4.41 -32.87
N ALA A 18 -4.72 -3.45 -32.60
CA ALA A 18 -3.88 -2.86 -33.65
C ALA A 18 -2.73 -3.76 -34.08
N ASN A 19 -2.31 -4.74 -33.27
CA ASN A 19 -1.20 -5.61 -33.54
C ASN A 19 -1.52 -7.12 -33.42
N ASN A 20 -2.78 -7.46 -33.49
CA ASN A 20 -3.26 -8.85 -33.38
C ASN A 20 -2.82 -9.58 -32.09
N GLY A 21 -2.53 -8.86 -31.03
CA GLY A 21 -2.14 -9.45 -29.77
C GLY A 21 -0.65 -9.76 -29.62
N GLU A 22 0.19 -9.29 -30.53
CA GLU A 22 1.63 -9.55 -30.47
C GLU A 22 2.34 -8.80 -29.33
N ASN A 23 1.78 -7.66 -28.91
CA ASN A 23 2.30 -6.87 -27.82
C ASN A 23 1.29 -6.75 -26.68
N PRO A 24 1.75 -6.46 -25.45
CA PRO A 24 0.85 -6.13 -24.34
C PRO A 24 -0.05 -4.94 -24.66
N ALA A 25 -1.15 -4.86 -23.95
CA ALA A 25 -2.30 -4.00 -24.22
C ALA A 25 -2.06 -2.47 -24.22
N ARG A 26 -0.87 -1.95 -24.16
CA ARG A 26 -0.62 -0.50 -24.17
C ARG A 26 -0.56 0.09 -25.55
N ASP A 27 0.16 -0.59 -26.44
CA ASP A 27 0.27 -0.16 -27.82
C ASP A 27 -0.77 -0.90 -28.64
N GLY A 28 -1.69 -0.18 -29.21
CA GLY A 28 -2.75 -0.75 -30.03
C GLY A 28 -3.97 -1.22 -29.26
N VAL A 29 -4.11 -0.83 -28.02
CA VAL A 29 -5.37 -0.97 -27.29
C VAL A 29 -6.40 -0.03 -27.90
N ALA A 30 -7.62 -0.48 -28.00
CA ALA A 30 -8.77 0.38 -28.21
C ALA A 30 -8.85 1.49 -27.15
N THR A 31 -9.74 2.41 -27.28
CA THR A 31 -9.86 3.53 -26.35
C THR A 31 -10.07 3.05 -24.91
N GLU A 32 -9.62 3.83 -23.95
CA GLU A 32 -9.82 3.60 -22.52
C GLU A 32 -11.31 3.34 -22.21
N ALA A 33 -12.21 4.08 -22.85
CA ALA A 33 -13.65 3.92 -22.70
C ALA A 33 -14.16 2.53 -23.11
N GLU A 34 -13.53 1.90 -24.08
CA GLU A 34 -13.93 0.53 -24.51
C GLU A 34 -13.45 -0.52 -23.50
N LEU A 35 -12.30 -0.32 -22.86
CA LEU A 35 -11.82 -1.19 -21.79
C LEU A 35 -12.62 -0.98 -20.49
N ASP A 36 -13.11 0.20 -20.22
CA ASP A 36 -13.97 0.50 -19.07
C ASP A 36 -15.28 -0.29 -19.05
N ARG A 37 -15.73 -0.79 -20.18
CA ARG A 37 -16.87 -1.69 -20.20
C ARG A 37 -16.62 -2.96 -19.41
N TYR A 38 -15.43 -3.55 -19.51
CA TYR A 38 -15.05 -4.71 -18.72
C TYR A 38 -15.02 -4.39 -17.22
N THR A 39 -14.53 -3.21 -16.86
CA THR A 39 -14.57 -2.72 -15.48
C THR A 39 -16.00 -2.62 -14.98
N THR A 40 -16.85 -1.95 -15.73
CA THR A 40 -18.26 -1.74 -15.36
C THR A 40 -19.01 -3.05 -15.18
N GLU A 41 -18.81 -4.02 -16.06
CA GLU A 41 -19.44 -5.33 -15.99
C GLU A 41 -18.91 -6.18 -14.81
N ALA A 42 -17.68 -5.93 -14.35
CA ALA A 42 -17.08 -6.64 -13.22
C ALA A 42 -17.45 -6.05 -11.86
N ILE A 43 -18.03 -4.86 -11.82
CA ILE A 43 -18.52 -4.25 -10.58
C ILE A 43 -19.80 -4.96 -10.15
N ALA A 44 -19.78 -5.54 -8.96
CA ALA A 44 -20.90 -6.28 -8.38
C ALA A 44 -21.50 -5.53 -7.20
N GLN A 45 -22.81 -5.32 -7.25
CA GLN A 45 -23.57 -4.87 -6.09
C GLN A 45 -23.84 -6.06 -5.17
N LEU A 46 -23.42 -5.95 -3.93
CA LEU A 46 -23.64 -6.96 -2.90
C LEU A 46 -24.79 -6.55 -1.97
N SER A 47 -25.15 -7.45 -1.06
CA SER A 47 -26.10 -7.11 0.00
C SER A 47 -25.57 -5.98 0.90
N ASN A 48 -26.44 -5.29 1.59
CA ASN A 48 -26.11 -4.21 2.54
C ASN A 48 -25.41 -2.98 1.92
N GLY A 49 -25.56 -2.76 0.62
CA GLY A 49 -24.96 -1.62 -0.07
C GLY A 49 -23.46 -1.74 -0.32
N TYR A 50 -22.88 -2.93 -0.15
CA TYR A 50 -21.49 -3.18 -0.49
C TYR A 50 -21.32 -3.28 -1.99
N ILE A 51 -20.16 -2.83 -2.48
CA ILE A 51 -19.77 -2.92 -3.89
C ILE A 51 -18.45 -3.68 -3.96
N ALA A 52 -18.35 -4.64 -4.88
CA ALA A 52 -17.15 -5.42 -5.07
C ALA A 52 -16.67 -5.37 -6.51
N PHE A 53 -15.36 -5.45 -6.68
CA PHE A 53 -14.71 -5.61 -7.96
C PHE A 53 -13.58 -6.63 -7.84
N ALA A 54 -13.38 -7.45 -8.85
CA ALA A 54 -12.21 -8.30 -9.00
C ALA A 54 -11.71 -8.21 -10.44
N GLY A 55 -10.44 -7.95 -10.63
CA GLY A 55 -9.87 -7.78 -11.95
C GLY A 55 -8.40 -7.38 -11.93
N GLN A 56 -7.89 -7.01 -13.07
CA GLN A 56 -6.52 -6.55 -13.23
C GLN A 56 -6.46 -5.03 -13.11
N ARG A 57 -5.42 -4.54 -12.44
CA ARG A 57 -5.11 -3.12 -12.32
C ARG A 57 -3.59 -2.94 -12.35
N ASP A 58 -3.16 -1.70 -12.48
CA ASP A 58 -1.75 -1.36 -12.35
C ASP A 58 -1.22 -1.71 -10.96
N ASP A 59 0.05 -2.07 -10.87
CA ASP A 59 0.67 -2.37 -9.58
C ASP A 59 0.94 -1.05 -8.83
N GLY A 60 0.45 -0.97 -7.61
CA GLY A 60 0.59 0.20 -6.74
C GLY A 60 1.84 0.20 -5.86
N PHE A 61 2.84 -0.63 -6.17
CA PHE A 61 4.10 -0.69 -5.46
C PHE A 61 5.22 -0.12 -6.33
N TYR A 62 5.49 1.16 -6.20
CA TYR A 62 6.36 1.94 -7.10
C TYR A 62 7.85 1.85 -6.78
N ALA A 63 8.29 0.86 -6.02
CA ALA A 63 9.66 0.74 -5.54
C ALA A 63 10.67 0.42 -6.63
N ASP A 64 11.86 1.00 -6.52
CA ASP A 64 13.06 0.52 -7.21
C ASP A 64 13.64 -0.69 -6.47
N ILE A 65 13.01 -1.85 -6.68
CA ILE A 65 13.33 -3.09 -5.96
C ILE A 65 14.77 -3.51 -6.17
N GLN A 66 15.30 -3.37 -7.38
CA GLN A 66 16.68 -3.74 -7.66
C GLN A 66 17.65 -2.94 -6.77
N SER A 67 17.49 -1.64 -6.68
CA SER A 67 18.35 -0.79 -5.86
C SER A 67 18.30 -1.17 -4.38
N ILE A 68 17.13 -1.57 -3.87
CA ILE A 68 16.95 -2.03 -2.49
C ILE A 68 17.76 -3.31 -2.24
N PHE A 69 17.64 -4.31 -3.13
CA PHE A 69 18.33 -5.60 -2.97
C PHE A 69 19.81 -5.56 -3.34
N ASP A 70 20.28 -4.55 -4.07
CA ASP A 70 21.71 -4.30 -4.33
C ASP A 70 22.38 -3.58 -3.15
N LEU A 71 22.01 -3.89 -1.93
CA LEU A 71 22.54 -3.29 -0.71
C LEU A 71 22.32 -1.77 -0.65
N LEU A 72 21.12 -1.32 -0.94
CA LEU A 72 20.73 0.09 -0.93
C LEU A 72 21.59 0.98 -1.85
N LYS A 73 22.05 0.43 -2.98
CA LYS A 73 22.70 1.23 -4.04
C LYS A 73 21.64 2.05 -4.78
N LEU A 74 21.15 3.06 -4.09
CA LEU A 74 20.09 3.91 -4.61
C LEU A 74 20.56 4.65 -5.85
N ARG A 75 19.66 4.81 -6.82
CA ARG A 75 19.89 5.56 -8.06
C ARG A 75 18.91 6.72 -8.17
N ASN A 76 19.34 7.78 -8.83
CA ASN A 76 18.51 8.94 -9.09
C ASN A 76 18.54 9.27 -10.60
N PRO A 77 17.40 9.26 -11.32
CA PRO A 77 16.08 8.88 -10.81
C PRO A 77 15.99 7.38 -10.50
N GLY A 78 15.15 7.03 -9.53
CA GLY A 78 14.75 5.66 -9.27
C GLY A 78 13.94 5.08 -10.43
N LYS A 79 13.79 3.76 -10.46
CA LYS A 79 13.01 3.06 -11.47
C LYS A 79 11.96 2.19 -10.81
N ASP A 80 10.70 2.44 -11.11
CA ASP A 80 9.63 1.54 -10.73
C ASP A 80 9.87 0.16 -11.36
N SER A 81 10.21 -0.82 -10.52
CA SER A 81 10.52 -2.18 -10.96
C SER A 81 9.29 -2.98 -11.38
N GLN A 82 8.11 -2.52 -11.02
CA GLN A 82 6.83 -3.17 -11.33
C GLN A 82 6.00 -2.37 -12.34
N GLY A 83 6.54 -1.27 -12.83
CA GLY A 83 5.90 -0.47 -13.85
C GLY A 83 5.51 -1.28 -15.09
N GLY A 84 4.23 -1.29 -15.40
CA GLY A 84 3.68 -2.06 -16.51
C GLY A 84 3.24 -3.49 -16.18
N PHE A 85 3.37 -3.94 -14.93
CA PHE A 85 2.82 -5.21 -14.49
C PHE A 85 1.33 -5.08 -14.12
N ASN A 86 0.58 -6.13 -14.42
CA ASN A 86 -0.82 -6.23 -14.04
C ASN A 86 -0.95 -6.94 -12.69
N LEU A 87 -1.51 -6.24 -11.72
CA LEU A 87 -1.86 -6.79 -10.43
C LEU A 87 -3.29 -7.37 -10.47
N HIS A 88 -3.49 -8.58 -9.96
CA HIS A 88 -4.82 -9.10 -9.66
C HIS A 88 -5.34 -8.46 -8.39
N LEU A 89 -6.37 -7.66 -8.50
CA LEU A 89 -6.93 -6.86 -7.42
C LEU A 89 -8.33 -7.32 -7.07
N MET A 90 -8.61 -7.38 -5.77
CA MET A 90 -9.97 -7.47 -5.23
C MET A 90 -10.23 -6.17 -4.46
N ALA A 91 -11.29 -5.47 -4.84
CA ALA A 91 -11.76 -4.28 -4.13
C ALA A 91 -13.12 -4.53 -3.49
N LEU A 92 -13.30 -4.02 -2.30
CA LEU A 92 -14.56 -4.04 -1.57
C LEU A 92 -14.83 -2.64 -1.03
N GLU A 93 -15.93 -2.04 -1.47
CA GLU A 93 -16.44 -0.80 -0.89
C GLU A 93 -17.43 -1.14 0.22
N VAL A 94 -17.18 -0.60 1.40
CA VAL A 94 -17.97 -0.83 2.60
C VAL A 94 -18.47 0.52 3.13
N PRO A 95 -19.78 0.68 3.39
CA PRO A 95 -20.29 1.91 3.98
C PRO A 95 -19.63 2.21 5.33
N ILE A 96 -19.19 3.45 5.54
CA ILE A 96 -18.52 3.87 6.78
C ILE A 96 -19.36 3.54 8.02
N ALA A 97 -20.68 3.67 7.91
CA ALA A 97 -21.62 3.35 9.00
C ALA A 97 -21.52 1.90 9.50
N GLU A 98 -20.97 0.98 8.68
CA GLU A 98 -20.78 -0.42 9.05
C GLU A 98 -19.44 -0.65 9.78
N LEU A 99 -18.55 0.35 9.80
CA LEU A 99 -17.16 0.14 10.23
C LEU A 99 -16.87 0.59 11.67
N GLY A 100 -17.64 1.46 12.27
CA GLY A 100 -17.09 2.12 13.43
C GLY A 100 -17.95 2.27 14.68
N GLY A 101 -19.25 2.20 14.61
CA GLY A 101 -20.08 2.58 15.76
C GLY A 101 -19.65 3.95 16.29
N ASP A 102 -19.46 4.07 17.60
CA ASP A 102 -19.01 5.31 18.25
C ASP A 102 -17.49 5.56 18.11
N GLN A 103 -16.72 4.56 17.67
CA GLN A 103 -15.29 4.71 17.45
C GLN A 103 -15.04 5.18 16.02
N GLN A 104 -14.31 6.27 15.90
CA GLN A 104 -14.01 6.88 14.60
C GLN A 104 -12.69 6.41 14.02
N LEU A 105 -12.07 5.35 14.55
CA LEU A 105 -10.82 4.79 14.07
C LEU A 105 -11.02 3.31 13.72
N ALA A 106 -10.82 2.97 12.46
CA ALA A 106 -10.81 1.60 11.98
C ALA A 106 -9.37 1.12 11.69
N GLY A 107 -9.11 -0.17 11.89
CA GLY A 107 -7.86 -0.81 11.51
C GLY A 107 -8.12 -1.93 10.51
N VAL A 108 -7.48 -1.87 9.35
CA VAL A 108 -7.66 -2.83 8.26
C VAL A 108 -6.39 -3.63 8.02
N TYR A 109 -6.51 -4.94 7.94
CA TYR A 109 -5.43 -5.83 7.57
C TYR A 109 -5.97 -7.06 6.85
N ALA A 110 -5.16 -7.67 6.01
CA ALA A 110 -5.50 -8.88 5.27
C ALA A 110 -4.84 -10.10 5.89
N THR A 111 -5.50 -11.24 5.81
CA THR A 111 -4.95 -12.52 6.25
C THR A 111 -5.12 -13.60 5.19
N THR A 112 -4.17 -14.51 5.15
CA THR A 112 -4.27 -15.76 4.39
C THR A 112 -4.32 -16.92 5.35
N SER A 113 -5.29 -17.82 5.16
CA SER A 113 -5.44 -19.03 5.97
C SER A 113 -5.53 -20.27 5.09
N ARG A 114 -5.04 -21.37 5.60
CA ARG A 114 -5.15 -22.68 4.94
C ARG A 114 -5.55 -23.76 5.92
N ARG A 115 -6.01 -24.90 5.42
CA ARG A 115 -6.22 -26.09 6.26
C ARG A 115 -4.89 -26.51 6.88
N SER A 116 -4.93 -26.89 8.16
CA SER A 116 -3.72 -27.25 8.91
C SER A 116 -3.06 -28.55 8.45
N ILE A 117 -3.80 -29.43 7.79
CA ILE A 117 -3.31 -30.72 7.31
C ILE A 117 -3.52 -30.81 5.78
N ARG A 118 -2.45 -31.11 5.07
CA ARG A 118 -2.48 -31.41 3.63
C ARG A 118 -1.94 -32.83 3.42
N VAL A 119 -2.78 -33.71 2.93
CA VAL A 119 -2.41 -35.09 2.62
C VAL A 119 -2.20 -35.21 1.11
N LEU A 120 -0.98 -35.57 0.74
CA LEU A 120 -0.62 -35.93 -0.62
C LEU A 120 -0.69 -37.46 -0.73
N ASN A 121 -1.30 -37.96 -1.78
CA ASN A 121 -1.33 -39.39 -2.09
C ASN A 121 -0.76 -39.61 -3.51
N ASP A 122 -0.68 -40.84 -3.92
CA ASP A 122 -0.25 -41.28 -5.24
C ASP A 122 -1.27 -41.01 -6.38
N LYS A 123 -2.43 -40.46 -6.01
CA LYS A 123 -3.48 -40.00 -6.92
C LYS A 123 -3.44 -38.47 -7.01
N GLN A 124 -4.03 -37.92 -8.03
CA GLN A 124 -4.06 -36.46 -8.25
C GLN A 124 -4.84 -35.68 -7.19
N ASP A 125 -5.56 -36.36 -6.30
CA ASP A 125 -6.37 -35.71 -5.27
C ASP A 125 -5.54 -35.29 -4.07
N VAL A 126 -5.56 -33.98 -3.76
CA VAL A 126 -5.02 -33.42 -2.54
C VAL A 126 -6.14 -33.25 -1.53
N LYS A 127 -6.05 -33.94 -0.39
CA LYS A 127 -7.01 -33.79 0.70
C LYS A 127 -6.50 -32.76 1.71
N ASN A 128 -7.28 -31.72 1.91
CA ASN A 128 -7.01 -30.68 2.92
C ASN A 128 -7.95 -30.86 4.10
N ASN A 129 -7.42 -31.14 5.28
CA ASN A 129 -8.15 -31.44 6.50
C ASN A 129 -7.74 -30.52 7.66
N GLY A 130 -8.43 -30.66 8.78
CA GLY A 130 -8.18 -29.88 10.01
C GLY A 130 -8.79 -28.47 9.95
N PRO A 131 -8.61 -27.68 11.00
CA PRO A 131 -9.06 -26.30 11.06
C PRO A 131 -8.30 -25.42 10.06
N PHE A 132 -8.87 -24.25 9.73
CA PHE A 132 -8.12 -23.21 9.08
C PHE A 132 -7.15 -22.58 10.07
N VAL A 133 -5.92 -22.37 9.63
CA VAL A 133 -4.88 -21.68 10.38
C VAL A 133 -4.34 -20.52 9.55
N GLN A 134 -4.12 -19.39 10.19
CA GLN A 134 -3.51 -18.24 9.55
C GLN A 134 -2.05 -18.54 9.23
N VAL A 135 -1.62 -18.26 8.02
CA VAL A 135 -0.25 -18.49 7.54
C VAL A 135 0.43 -17.21 7.05
N ALA A 136 -0.34 -16.16 6.81
CA ALA A 136 0.20 -14.84 6.49
C ALA A 136 -0.78 -13.75 6.92
N ARG A 137 -0.26 -12.58 7.20
CA ARG A 137 -1.00 -11.33 7.34
C ARG A 137 -0.21 -10.17 6.75
N GLN A 138 -0.94 -9.15 6.35
CA GLN A 138 -0.40 -7.88 5.87
C GLN A 138 -1.27 -6.75 6.43
N GLY A 139 -0.67 -5.87 7.18
CA GLY A 139 -1.25 -4.61 7.62
C GLY A 139 -0.67 -3.45 6.82
N ASN A 140 0.15 -2.63 7.46
CA ASN A 140 0.87 -1.56 6.77
C ASN A 140 1.90 -2.13 5.80
N PRO A 141 2.13 -1.46 4.68
CA PRO A 141 3.22 -1.83 3.78
C PRO A 141 4.58 -1.71 4.49
N LEU A 142 5.48 -2.61 4.16
CA LEU A 142 6.88 -2.62 4.58
C LEU A 142 7.17 -2.94 6.06
N PHE A 143 6.18 -3.14 6.92
CA PHE A 143 6.49 -3.49 8.30
C PHE A 143 7.15 -4.86 8.41
N ASN A 144 6.48 -5.89 7.89
CA ASN A 144 7.06 -7.24 7.88
C ASN A 144 8.30 -7.33 6.97
N GLU A 145 8.26 -6.68 5.82
CA GLU A 145 9.32 -6.76 4.83
C GLU A 145 10.61 -6.06 5.27
N GLY A 146 10.49 -4.85 5.78
CA GLY A 146 11.61 -3.95 6.05
C GLY A 146 12.03 -3.81 7.50
N LEU A 147 11.13 -4.04 8.46
CA LEU A 147 11.41 -3.80 9.88
C LEU A 147 11.51 -5.07 10.70
N VAL A 148 10.59 -6.02 10.54
CA VAL A 148 10.59 -7.27 11.31
C VAL A 148 11.78 -8.14 10.90
N ALA A 149 12.57 -8.59 11.87
CA ALA A 149 13.72 -9.46 11.62
C ALA A 149 13.30 -10.78 10.96
N ILE A 150 14.18 -11.33 10.11
CA ILE A 150 13.95 -12.59 9.39
C ILE A 150 13.52 -13.72 10.33
N ALA A 151 14.14 -13.81 11.50
CA ALA A 151 13.85 -14.86 12.50
C ALA A 151 12.40 -14.82 13.01
N ASP A 152 11.76 -13.65 12.99
CA ASP A 152 10.42 -13.46 13.55
C ASP A 152 9.32 -13.28 12.48
N LYS A 153 9.66 -13.33 11.18
CA LYS A 153 8.67 -13.14 10.09
C LYS A 153 7.57 -14.21 10.09
N ASP A 154 7.91 -15.45 10.38
CA ASP A 154 6.92 -16.52 10.49
C ASP A 154 6.02 -16.36 11.73
N LEU A 155 6.59 -15.87 12.83
CA LEU A 155 5.81 -15.54 14.03
C LEU A 155 4.85 -14.38 13.74
N TYR A 156 5.32 -13.33 13.08
CA TYR A 156 4.48 -12.22 12.62
C TYR A 156 3.32 -12.72 11.76
N SER A 157 3.60 -13.55 10.76
CA SER A 157 2.61 -14.05 9.80
C SER A 157 1.45 -14.82 10.45
N ARG A 158 1.68 -15.50 11.56
CA ARG A 158 0.67 -16.36 12.24
C ARG A 158 0.03 -15.73 13.49
N THR A 159 0.49 -14.55 13.92
CA THR A 159 -0.07 -13.84 15.08
C THR A 159 -1.07 -12.76 14.69
N SER A 160 -1.92 -12.36 15.63
CA SER A 160 -2.86 -11.26 15.47
C SER A 160 -2.17 -9.90 15.70
N PRO A 161 -2.60 -8.82 15.05
CA PRO A 161 -2.14 -7.47 15.35
C PRO A 161 -2.27 -7.05 16.82
N SER A 162 -3.21 -7.64 17.55
CA SER A 162 -3.34 -7.41 19.01
C SER A 162 -2.10 -7.80 19.82
N SER A 163 -1.24 -8.64 19.27
CA SER A 163 0.01 -9.07 19.91
C SER A 163 1.22 -8.21 19.55
N ASP A 164 1.08 -7.28 18.63
CA ASP A 164 2.22 -6.55 18.06
C ASP A 164 2.94 -5.66 19.07
N GLY A 165 2.18 -5.07 19.99
CA GLY A 165 2.75 -4.27 21.07
C GLY A 165 3.75 -5.03 21.92
N GLN A 166 3.49 -6.33 22.14
CA GLN A 166 4.37 -7.20 22.93
C GLN A 166 5.50 -7.83 22.08
N LEU A 167 5.19 -8.25 20.86
CA LEU A 167 6.11 -9.08 20.07
C LEU A 167 7.02 -8.29 19.14
N PHE A 168 6.48 -7.23 18.51
CA PHE A 168 7.14 -6.59 17.38
C PHE A 168 7.44 -5.10 17.56
N ARG A 169 6.96 -4.47 18.65
CA ARG A 169 7.20 -3.05 18.93
C ARG A 169 8.69 -2.68 18.91
N LYS A 170 9.54 -3.57 19.39
CA LYS A 170 11.00 -3.40 19.37
C LYS A 170 11.57 -3.08 17.99
N TYR A 171 11.00 -3.66 16.93
CA TYR A 171 11.42 -3.45 15.54
C TYR A 171 11.03 -2.09 15.01
N ALA A 172 9.92 -1.54 15.46
CA ALA A 172 9.52 -0.19 15.12
C ALA A 172 10.30 0.85 15.93
N GLU A 173 10.55 0.62 17.23
CA GLU A 173 11.26 1.55 18.10
C GLU A 173 12.78 1.57 17.90
N THR A 174 13.33 0.48 17.34
CA THR A 174 14.77 0.39 17.04
C THR A 174 14.94 -0.27 15.66
N PRO A 175 14.59 0.45 14.59
CA PRO A 175 14.58 -0.10 13.24
C PRO A 175 16.01 -0.31 12.72
N GLU A 176 16.38 -1.57 12.48
CA GLU A 176 17.69 -1.91 11.92
C GLU A 176 17.92 -1.25 10.56
N LEU A 177 16.86 -1.08 9.77
CA LEU A 177 16.93 -0.43 8.47
C LEU A 177 17.43 1.03 8.58
N ALA A 178 17.08 1.78 9.63
CA ALA A 178 17.61 3.13 9.84
C ALA A 178 19.14 3.12 9.99
N ARG A 179 19.67 2.14 10.74
CA ARG A 179 21.11 1.96 10.91
C ARG A 179 21.79 1.57 9.60
N LEU A 180 21.16 0.69 8.81
CA LEU A 180 21.71 0.30 7.50
C LEU A 180 21.72 1.48 6.53
N ILE A 181 20.70 2.29 6.51
CA ILE A 181 20.65 3.52 5.69
C ILE A 181 21.75 4.49 6.11
N ASN A 182 21.94 4.70 7.42
CA ASN A 182 23.04 5.53 7.92
C ASN A 182 24.41 5.03 7.46
N LEU A 183 24.60 3.71 7.51
CA LEU A 183 25.89 3.10 7.15
C LEU A 183 26.13 3.08 5.63
N LEU A 184 25.13 2.69 4.85
CA LEU A 184 25.32 2.37 3.43
C LEU A 184 25.00 3.53 2.49
N VAL A 185 24.06 4.40 2.89
CA VAL A 185 23.60 5.51 2.05
C VAL A 185 24.25 6.82 2.48
N PHE A 186 24.11 7.17 3.75
CA PHE A 186 24.58 8.47 4.24
C PHE A 186 26.05 8.48 4.68
N ASN A 187 26.59 7.32 5.06
CA ASN A 187 27.88 7.22 5.75
C ASN A 187 27.99 8.20 6.93
N ALA A 188 26.88 8.45 7.61
CA ALA A 188 26.72 9.38 8.72
C ALA A 188 25.45 9.05 9.52
N PRO A 189 25.36 9.40 10.81
CA PRO A 189 24.18 9.17 11.66
C PRO A 189 23.07 10.19 11.38
N VAL A 190 22.41 10.07 10.26
CA VAL A 190 21.33 10.97 9.79
C VAL A 190 19.97 10.52 10.31
N ALA A 191 19.62 9.26 10.10
CA ALA A 191 18.36 8.68 10.56
C ALA A 191 18.45 8.33 12.06
N PRO A 192 17.47 8.71 12.90
CA PRO A 192 17.44 8.25 14.28
C PRO A 192 17.24 6.73 14.36
N GLU A 193 18.10 6.05 15.11
CA GLU A 193 18.16 4.57 15.13
C GLU A 193 17.39 3.95 16.30
N THR A 194 17.07 4.73 17.33
CA THR A 194 16.46 4.22 18.58
C THR A 194 15.38 5.15 19.09
N ASN A 195 14.54 4.61 20.01
CA ASN A 195 13.44 5.35 20.63
C ASN A 195 12.48 5.97 19.61
N ARG A 196 12.19 5.23 18.54
CA ARG A 196 11.33 5.65 17.44
C ARG A 196 9.86 5.44 17.78
N THR A 197 9.37 6.26 18.72
CA THR A 197 7.95 6.23 19.12
C THR A 197 7.02 6.69 17.99
N ASP A 198 7.52 7.53 17.10
CA ASP A 198 6.85 7.95 15.85
C ASP A 198 6.63 6.76 14.90
N ILE A 199 7.66 5.98 14.60
CA ILE A 199 7.56 4.78 13.77
C ILE A 199 6.66 3.74 14.44
N ALA A 200 6.78 3.56 15.75
CA ALA A 200 5.88 2.68 16.49
C ALA A 200 4.42 3.15 16.45
N GLY A 201 4.18 4.45 16.45
CA GLY A 201 2.84 5.02 16.29
C GLY A 201 2.19 4.68 14.94
N ILE A 202 2.99 4.59 13.87
CA ILE A 202 2.54 4.20 12.55
C ILE A 202 2.24 2.69 12.51
N TYR A 203 3.18 1.86 12.92
CA TYR A 203 3.19 0.43 12.66
C TYR A 203 2.61 -0.46 13.78
N ILE A 204 2.40 0.05 14.99
CA ILE A 204 1.93 -0.76 16.10
C ILE A 204 0.56 -0.31 16.62
N PRO A 205 -0.47 -1.15 16.62
CA PRO A 205 -0.52 -2.46 15.94
C PRO A 205 -0.43 -2.33 14.43
N ASP A 206 0.08 -3.38 13.76
CA ASP A 206 0.26 -3.37 12.31
C ASP A 206 -1.06 -3.62 11.58
N VAL A 207 -1.78 -2.54 11.41
CA VAL A 207 -3.01 -2.40 10.63
C VAL A 207 -2.97 -1.06 9.91
N ILE A 208 -3.53 -0.99 8.72
CA ILE A 208 -3.79 0.31 8.09
C ILE A 208 -4.86 1.01 8.91
N LYS A 209 -4.49 2.05 9.60
CA LYS A 209 -5.39 2.85 10.45
C LYS A 209 -6.13 3.84 9.57
N VAL A 210 -7.44 3.94 9.75
CA VAL A 210 -8.28 4.88 9.02
C VAL A 210 -9.09 5.69 10.04
N ASP A 211 -8.86 6.98 10.09
CA ASP A 211 -9.67 7.89 10.87
C ASP A 211 -10.93 8.23 10.07
N LEU A 212 -12.06 7.67 10.49
CA LEU A 212 -13.36 7.83 9.84
C LEU A 212 -13.99 9.20 10.08
N SER A 213 -13.43 10.01 10.97
CA SER A 213 -13.88 11.38 11.23
C SER A 213 -13.30 12.39 10.25
N THR A 214 -12.28 11.99 9.48
CA THR A 214 -11.69 12.86 8.45
C THR A 214 -12.54 12.85 7.17
N ASP A 215 -12.39 13.89 6.35
CA ASP A 215 -13.06 13.94 5.06
C ASP A 215 -12.51 12.89 4.10
N LYS A 216 -13.22 12.71 2.99
CA LYS A 216 -12.82 11.83 1.91
C LYS A 216 -11.41 12.14 1.43
N VAL A 217 -10.60 11.12 1.36
CA VAL A 217 -9.23 11.21 0.83
C VAL A 217 -9.28 11.41 -0.68
N ARG A 218 -8.44 12.30 -1.22
CA ARG A 218 -8.28 12.46 -2.65
C ARG A 218 -7.47 11.29 -3.23
N PHE A 219 -7.77 10.94 -4.46
CA PHE A 219 -6.95 9.95 -5.17
C PHE A 219 -5.54 10.53 -5.41
N ALA A 220 -4.54 9.70 -5.21
CA ALA A 220 -3.17 9.98 -5.64
C ALA A 220 -2.85 9.13 -6.88
N GLY A 221 -2.07 9.71 -7.77
CA GLY A 221 -1.70 9.09 -9.04
C GLY A 221 -2.56 9.54 -10.21
N GLY A 222 -2.00 9.49 -11.40
CA GLY A 222 -2.62 10.05 -12.58
C GLY A 222 -2.51 11.58 -12.67
N GLY A 223 -3.37 12.21 -13.41
CA GLY A 223 -3.36 13.68 -13.62
C GLY A 223 -2.07 14.19 -14.25
N THR A 224 -1.80 15.47 -14.08
CA THR A 224 -0.58 16.12 -14.59
C THR A 224 0.59 16.09 -13.62
N GLY A 225 0.39 15.54 -12.41
CA GLY A 225 1.39 15.56 -11.34
C GLY A 225 1.63 16.95 -10.76
N ASN A 226 0.71 17.88 -10.94
CA ASN A 226 0.84 19.25 -10.47
C ASN A 226 0.71 19.33 -8.95
N ALA A 227 1.84 19.45 -8.27
CA ALA A 227 1.90 19.53 -6.80
C ALA A 227 1.24 20.79 -6.21
N THR A 228 0.88 21.77 -7.02
CA THR A 228 0.23 23.01 -6.58
C THR A 228 -1.27 23.05 -6.87
N ASN A 229 -1.80 22.08 -7.61
CA ASN A 229 -3.22 21.99 -7.89
C ASN A 229 -3.86 20.86 -7.06
N PRO A 230 -4.63 21.18 -6.03
CA PRO A 230 -5.25 20.16 -5.18
C PRO A 230 -6.34 19.33 -5.88
N ASP A 231 -6.80 19.75 -7.05
CA ASP A 231 -7.76 18.99 -7.86
C ASP A 231 -7.09 18.03 -8.84
N ASP A 232 -5.77 18.10 -8.98
CA ASP A 232 -5.02 17.17 -9.81
C ASP A 232 -4.90 15.79 -9.13
N ALA A 233 -5.23 14.73 -9.85
CA ALA A 233 -5.13 13.35 -9.33
C ALA A 233 -3.69 12.97 -8.97
N GLY A 234 -2.68 13.58 -9.56
CA GLY A 234 -1.28 13.43 -9.20
C GLY A 234 -0.80 14.31 -8.04
N PHE A 235 -1.71 15.08 -7.43
CA PHE A 235 -1.38 15.94 -6.32
C PHE A 235 -0.87 15.15 -5.13
N SER A 236 0.35 15.41 -4.74
CA SER A 236 1.09 14.79 -3.65
C SER A 236 0.93 13.28 -3.48
N ARG A 237 1.91 12.55 -3.94
CA ARG A 237 2.06 11.12 -3.68
C ARG A 237 2.75 10.81 -2.35
N LEU A 238 3.39 11.81 -1.73
CA LEU A 238 4.14 11.67 -0.49
C LEU A 238 3.42 12.40 0.62
N SER A 239 2.83 11.64 1.53
CA SER A 239 2.12 12.15 2.68
C SER A 239 2.44 11.29 3.90
N ILE A 240 2.97 11.90 4.97
CA ILE A 240 3.34 11.18 6.18
C ILE A 240 2.30 11.35 7.29
N PHE A 241 1.50 12.41 7.27
CA PHE A 241 0.55 12.73 8.33
C PHE A 241 -0.89 12.94 7.82
N GLY A 242 -1.36 12.04 6.97
CA GLY A 242 -2.73 12.09 6.50
C GLY A 242 -3.05 13.32 5.65
N GLY A 243 -2.06 13.84 4.95
CA GLY A 243 -2.23 14.98 4.07
C GLY A 243 -0.94 15.37 3.38
N ASP A 244 -1.03 16.31 2.50
CA ASP A 244 0.11 16.80 1.73
C ASP A 244 0.92 17.87 2.49
N VAL A 245 0.81 17.86 3.82
CA VAL A 245 1.40 18.82 4.75
C VAL A 245 2.89 18.99 4.56
N LEU A 246 3.58 17.93 4.19
CA LEU A 246 5.04 17.92 4.08
C LEU A 246 5.57 18.46 2.75
N LYS A 247 4.75 18.41 1.70
CA LYS A 247 5.17 18.86 0.36
C LYS A 247 4.46 20.11 -0.13
N SER A 248 3.26 20.36 0.33
CA SER A 248 2.55 21.57 -0.02
C SER A 248 2.06 22.23 1.26
N ASN A 249 2.39 23.48 1.49
CA ASN A 249 1.73 24.31 2.47
C ASN A 249 0.33 24.74 2.00
N ILE A 250 -0.29 23.96 1.13
CA ILE A 250 -1.61 24.25 0.58
C ILE A 250 -2.64 23.85 1.62
N GLN A 251 -3.35 24.85 2.08
CA GLN A 251 -4.49 24.64 2.96
C GLN A 251 -5.67 24.06 2.17
N ASP A 252 -6.43 23.19 2.81
CA ASP A 252 -7.66 22.66 2.23
C ASP A 252 -8.64 23.82 2.00
N PRO A 253 -8.98 24.16 0.75
CA PRO A 253 -9.90 25.24 0.45
C PRO A 253 -11.31 24.97 0.97
N PHE A 254 -11.63 23.72 1.34
CA PHE A 254 -12.94 23.29 1.84
C PHE A 254 -13.01 23.26 3.37
N LYS A 255 -11.89 23.48 4.09
CA LYS A 255 -11.82 23.38 5.56
C LYS A 255 -11.29 24.61 6.27
N ASN A 256 -11.68 25.82 5.88
CA ASN A 256 -11.36 27.05 6.63
C ASN A 256 -9.92 27.11 7.17
N GLY A 257 -8.96 26.70 6.38
CA GLY A 257 -7.55 26.76 6.74
C GLY A 257 -6.94 25.46 7.27
N GLY A 258 -7.64 24.34 7.22
CA GLY A 258 -7.07 23.01 7.49
C GLY A 258 -6.27 22.49 6.29
N PHE A 259 -5.31 21.60 6.54
CA PHE A 259 -4.59 20.91 5.49
C PHE A 259 -5.48 19.83 4.86
N ILE A 260 -5.18 19.49 3.60
CA ILE A 260 -5.90 18.42 2.89
C ILE A 260 -5.59 17.08 3.56
N PRO A 261 -6.57 16.42 4.18
CA PRO A 261 -6.36 15.12 4.78
C PRO A 261 -6.22 14.04 3.70
N GLY A 262 -5.50 13.01 3.99
CA GLY A 262 -5.46 11.84 3.15
C GLY A 262 -4.09 11.21 2.99
N GLY A 263 -4.10 10.00 2.50
CA GLY A 263 -2.91 9.22 2.27
C GLY A 263 -2.38 8.52 3.52
N TRP A 264 -1.56 7.51 3.27
CA TRP A 264 -0.93 6.74 4.33
C TRP A 264 -0.09 7.65 5.24
N PRO A 265 -0.12 7.51 6.57
CA PRO A 265 -0.69 6.41 7.37
C PRO A 265 -2.17 6.54 7.77
N ASN A 266 -2.90 7.56 7.36
CA ASN A 266 -4.34 7.63 7.51
C ASN A 266 -5.04 7.02 6.29
N GLY A 267 -5.28 5.71 6.34
CA GLY A 267 -5.63 4.94 5.16
C GLY A 267 -4.43 4.78 4.19
N ARG A 268 -4.70 4.24 3.03
CA ARG A 268 -3.73 4.16 1.92
C ARG A 268 -4.47 4.39 0.62
N ARG A 269 -4.08 5.42 -0.11
CA ARG A 269 -4.56 5.64 -1.47
C ARG A 269 -3.82 4.70 -2.42
N PHE A 270 -4.45 4.34 -3.53
CA PHE A 270 -3.83 3.45 -4.52
C PHE A 270 -2.51 4.03 -5.08
N GLY A 271 -2.47 5.34 -5.29
CA GLY A 271 -1.28 6.03 -5.80
C GLY A 271 -0.29 6.50 -4.72
N ASP A 272 -0.46 6.13 -3.45
CA ASP A 272 0.54 6.46 -2.42
C ASP A 272 1.81 5.65 -2.65
N ASP A 273 2.92 6.34 -2.89
CA ASP A 273 4.24 5.72 -2.95
C ASP A 273 4.72 5.41 -1.52
N VAL A 274 4.26 4.26 -1.04
CA VAL A 274 4.47 3.86 0.35
C VAL A 274 5.94 3.59 0.69
N VAL A 275 6.78 3.29 -0.29
CA VAL A 275 8.21 3.09 -0.09
C VAL A 275 8.88 4.43 0.22
N ASP A 276 8.65 5.42 -0.62
CA ASP A 276 9.21 6.76 -0.42
C ASP A 276 8.65 7.42 0.85
N ILE A 277 7.34 7.24 1.12
CA ILE A 277 6.73 7.74 2.36
C ILE A 277 7.34 7.07 3.59
N ALA A 278 7.49 5.74 3.59
CA ALA A 278 8.02 4.99 4.72
C ALA A 278 9.51 5.30 4.96
N VAL A 279 10.31 5.37 3.89
CA VAL A 279 11.72 5.75 3.99
C VAL A 279 11.86 7.18 4.49
N THR A 280 11.04 8.11 3.98
CA THR A 280 11.00 9.50 4.46
C THR A 280 10.69 9.56 5.96
N ALA A 281 9.71 8.81 6.44
CA ALA A 281 9.40 8.71 7.86
C ALA A 281 10.57 8.13 8.65
N LEU A 282 11.21 7.10 8.14
CA LEU A 282 12.31 6.40 8.81
C LEU A 282 13.55 7.28 9.00
N ILE A 283 13.93 8.06 7.97
CA ILE A 283 15.09 8.94 8.02
C ILE A 283 14.82 10.28 8.73
N SER A 284 13.56 10.62 8.92
CA SER A 284 13.09 11.81 9.61
C SER A 284 13.02 11.61 11.12
N ASP A 285 12.94 12.67 11.87
CA ASP A 285 12.63 12.65 13.32
C ASP A 285 11.28 13.31 13.55
N LEU A 286 10.28 12.51 13.82
CA LEU A 286 8.88 12.91 13.92
C LEU A 286 8.35 12.79 15.36
N ARG A 287 9.25 12.59 16.33
CA ARG A 287 8.89 12.35 17.74
C ARG A 287 8.37 13.56 18.47
N ASP A 288 8.81 14.74 18.07
CA ASP A 288 8.32 16.01 18.63
C ASP A 288 7.41 16.72 17.62
N PRO A 289 6.09 16.74 17.84
CA PRO A 289 5.15 17.37 16.91
C PRO A 289 5.36 18.90 16.76
N ASN A 290 6.07 19.53 17.71
CA ASN A 290 6.37 20.95 17.64
C ASN A 290 7.71 21.25 16.95
N ASN A 291 8.53 20.23 16.69
CA ASN A 291 9.83 20.37 16.08
C ASN A 291 10.15 19.17 15.18
N LEU A 292 9.38 19.03 14.13
CA LEU A 292 9.55 17.94 13.16
C LEU A 292 10.82 18.16 12.34
N ILE A 293 11.69 17.17 12.29
CA ILE A 293 12.86 17.17 11.40
C ILE A 293 12.55 16.23 10.23
N ILE A 294 12.12 16.80 9.12
CA ILE A 294 11.74 16.07 7.94
C ILE A 294 12.91 16.02 6.97
N ARG A 295 13.25 14.80 6.54
CA ARG A 295 14.27 14.53 5.53
C ARG A 295 13.57 13.73 4.42
N GLY A 296 13.29 14.39 3.33
CA GLY A 296 12.64 13.76 2.20
C GLY A 296 13.62 13.25 1.16
N PRO A 297 13.18 12.42 0.23
CA PRO A 297 13.86 12.28 -1.03
C PRO A 297 13.90 13.68 -1.65
N ALA A 298 15.10 14.16 -1.92
CA ALA A 298 15.34 15.46 -2.53
C ALA A 298 14.83 15.49 -3.97
#